data_a229fd867e2d39d16590df36942de825
#
_entry.id   a229fd867e2d39d16590df36942de825
#
_cell.length_a   1.000
_cell.length_b   1.000
_cell.length_c   1.000
_cell.angle_alpha   90.00
_cell.angle_beta   90.00
_cell.angle_gamma   90.00
#
_symmetry.space_group_name_H-M   'P 1'
#
loop_
_entity.id
_entity.type
_entity.pdbx_description
1 polymer ?
#
loop_
_entity_poly.entity_id
_entity_poly.type
_entity_poly.pdbx_seq_one_letter_code
_entity_poly.pdbx_strand_id
1 'polypeptide(L)'
;MSLLSLHLLGSPVLRQHSAEVKTVDDEIRRLVADLFETMDAARGVGLAANQVGFARRVAVVDADGDRFVMIDPAIVEAEGSSTAEEGCLSIPDIYGDVTRPERVVIEALDQDGIRYRKEATGLKARAIQHEIDHLDGILFLDHLGLLKRGMLLSRWRREHKDDTGYTKEIQAASARSE
;
A
#
# COMPACT_ATOMS: atom_id res chain seq x y z
N MET A 1 13.82 2.93 14.28
CA MET A 1 13.22 2.32 13.08
C MET A 1 13.04 0.84 13.35
N SER A 2 11.93 0.29 12.97
CA SER A 2 11.57 -1.09 13.27
C SER A 2 10.87 -1.73 12.07
N LEU A 3 11.18 -3.00 11.81
CA LEU A 3 10.43 -3.80 10.86
C LEU A 3 9.09 -4.19 11.46
N LEU A 4 8.03 -3.91 10.73
CA LEU A 4 6.66 -4.22 11.12
C LEU A 4 6.17 -5.48 10.42
N SER A 5 5.28 -6.23 11.08
CA SER A 5 4.65 -7.40 10.48
C SER A 5 3.59 -6.96 9.46
N LEU A 6 3.56 -7.61 8.29
CA LEU A 6 2.52 -7.38 7.29
C LEU A 6 1.23 -8.13 7.66
N HIS A 7 0.11 -7.43 7.56
CA HIS A 7 -1.20 -8.04 7.59
C HIS A 7 -1.56 -8.56 6.21
N LEU A 8 -2.04 -9.79 6.14
CA LEU A 8 -2.38 -10.49 4.91
C LEU A 8 -3.89 -10.48 4.65
N LEU A 9 -4.26 -10.81 3.43
CA LEU A 9 -5.66 -10.93 3.00
C LEU A 9 -6.48 -11.75 4.01
N GLY A 10 -7.60 -11.19 4.43
CA GLY A 10 -8.46 -11.73 5.50
C GLY A 10 -8.32 -10.96 6.82
N SER A 11 -7.21 -10.24 7.04
CA SER A 11 -7.06 -9.39 8.23
C SER A 11 -8.09 -8.25 8.19
N PRO A 12 -8.90 -8.07 9.24
CA PRO A 12 -9.95 -7.04 9.26
C PRO A 12 -9.44 -5.62 9.05
N VAL A 13 -8.23 -5.31 9.50
CA VAL A 13 -7.66 -3.96 9.37
C VAL A 13 -7.52 -3.52 7.92
N LEU A 14 -7.32 -4.46 6.98
CA LEU A 14 -7.21 -4.16 5.55
C LEU A 14 -8.52 -3.66 4.93
N ARG A 15 -9.65 -3.90 5.58
CA ARG A 15 -10.97 -3.47 5.14
C ARG A 15 -11.52 -2.27 5.90
N GLN A 16 -10.77 -1.73 6.84
CA GLN A 16 -11.15 -0.53 7.56
C GLN A 16 -10.84 0.72 6.73
N HIS A 17 -11.74 1.69 6.81
CA HIS A 17 -11.44 3.04 6.36
C HIS A 17 -10.52 3.69 7.40
N SER A 18 -9.29 4.00 7.00
CA SER A 18 -8.28 4.53 7.90
C SER A 18 -8.62 5.95 8.36
N ALA A 19 -8.37 6.23 9.64
CA ALA A 19 -8.67 7.52 10.25
C ALA A 19 -7.69 8.60 9.82
N GLU A 20 -8.20 9.82 9.62
CA GLU A 20 -7.37 11.00 9.39
C GLU A 20 -6.37 11.22 10.53
N VAL A 21 -5.19 11.69 10.17
CA VAL A 21 -4.09 11.95 11.11
C VAL A 21 -4.33 13.23 11.92
N LYS A 22 -4.88 14.27 11.31
CA LYS A 22 -5.13 15.61 11.89
C LYS A 22 -3.86 16.35 12.29
N THR A 23 -2.99 15.75 13.10
CA THR A 23 -1.73 16.34 13.56
C THR A 23 -0.57 15.39 13.33
N VAL A 24 0.45 15.84 12.65
CA VAL A 24 1.68 15.09 12.40
C VAL A 24 2.62 15.26 13.60
N ASP A 25 2.56 14.32 14.52
CA ASP A 25 3.38 14.27 15.72
C ASP A 25 4.56 13.28 15.59
N ASP A 26 5.32 13.09 16.65
CA ASP A 26 6.47 12.18 16.64
C ASP A 26 6.06 10.71 16.48
N GLU A 27 4.86 10.32 16.90
CA GLU A 27 4.32 8.97 16.68
C GLU A 27 4.10 8.72 15.20
N ILE A 28 3.50 9.68 14.50
CA ILE A 28 3.32 9.62 13.04
C ILE A 28 4.66 9.59 12.31
N ARG A 29 5.62 10.41 12.72
CA ARG A 29 6.97 10.42 12.11
C ARG A 29 7.69 9.08 12.29
N ARG A 30 7.55 8.44 13.45
CA ARG A 30 8.10 7.08 13.69
C ARG A 30 7.40 6.05 12.80
N LEU A 31 6.08 6.12 12.69
CA LEU A 31 5.33 5.24 11.79
C LEU A 31 5.79 5.38 10.33
N VAL A 32 6.01 6.60 9.86
CA VAL A 32 6.53 6.87 8.51
C VAL A 32 7.91 6.21 8.32
N ALA A 33 8.82 6.36 9.28
CA ALA A 33 10.14 5.74 9.21
C ALA A 33 10.06 4.21 9.19
N ASP A 34 9.21 3.62 10.03
CA ASP A 34 9.00 2.16 10.09
C ASP A 34 8.33 1.63 8.82
N LEU A 35 7.42 2.39 8.20
CA LEU A 35 6.83 2.05 6.92
C LEU A 35 7.87 2.00 5.80
N PHE A 36 8.74 2.99 5.70
CA PHE A 36 9.81 2.97 4.71
C PHE A 36 10.76 1.79 4.91
N GLU A 37 11.19 1.53 6.13
CA GLU A 37 12.08 0.41 6.43
C GLU A 37 11.43 -0.95 6.10
N THR A 38 10.17 -1.12 6.46
CA THR A 38 9.41 -2.35 6.18
C THR A 38 9.18 -2.51 4.67
N MET A 39 8.82 -1.43 3.97
CA MET A 39 8.67 -1.44 2.51
C MET A 39 9.96 -1.87 1.80
N ASP A 40 11.09 -1.30 2.18
CA ASP A 40 12.40 -1.62 1.61
C ASP A 40 12.76 -3.09 1.85
N ALA A 41 12.59 -3.58 3.09
CA ALA A 41 12.86 -4.97 3.44
C ALA A 41 11.95 -5.95 2.68
N ALA A 42 10.71 -5.57 2.43
CA ALA A 42 9.74 -6.35 1.65
C ALA A 42 9.89 -6.17 0.14
N ARG A 43 10.78 -5.29 -0.33
CA ARG A 43 11.02 -4.94 -1.74
C ARG A 43 9.76 -4.42 -2.44
N GLY A 44 8.97 -3.62 -1.71
CA GLY A 44 7.78 -2.97 -2.23
C GLY A 44 8.09 -1.61 -2.86
N VAL A 45 7.14 -1.11 -3.64
CA VAL A 45 7.15 0.27 -4.20
C VAL A 45 6.21 1.20 -3.45
N GLY A 46 5.43 0.66 -2.54
CA GLY A 46 4.52 1.38 -1.67
C GLY A 46 4.10 0.53 -0.47
N LEU A 47 3.65 1.18 0.58
CA LEU A 47 3.13 0.53 1.77
C LEU A 47 2.22 1.49 2.54
N ALA A 48 1.01 1.03 2.86
CA ALA A 48 0.03 1.78 3.66
C ALA A 48 0.05 1.31 5.12
N ALA A 49 -0.27 2.22 6.03
CA ALA A 49 -0.23 1.96 7.46
C ALA A 49 -1.16 0.82 7.92
N ASN A 50 -2.32 0.66 7.29
CA ASN A 50 -3.22 -0.45 7.63
C ASN A 50 -2.66 -1.82 7.27
N GLN A 51 -1.75 -1.90 6.29
CA GLN A 51 -1.05 -3.15 5.96
C GLN A 51 -0.08 -3.61 7.07
N VAL A 52 0.27 -2.74 7.99
CA VAL A 52 1.08 -3.05 9.16
C VAL A 52 0.30 -2.88 10.48
N GLY A 53 -1.03 -2.85 10.41
CA GLY A 53 -1.91 -2.88 11.57
C GLY A 53 -2.37 -1.53 12.12
N PHE A 54 -2.00 -0.42 11.48
CA PHE A 54 -2.38 0.93 11.93
C PHE A 54 -3.43 1.55 11.01
N ALA A 55 -4.66 1.65 11.47
CA ALA A 55 -5.77 2.23 10.70
C ALA A 55 -5.68 3.77 10.66
N ARG A 56 -4.57 4.30 10.15
CA ARG A 56 -4.26 5.74 10.00
C ARG A 56 -4.00 6.06 8.53
N ARG A 57 -4.41 7.25 8.09
CA ARG A 57 -4.25 7.66 6.68
C ARG A 57 -2.81 8.10 6.40
N VAL A 58 -1.91 7.14 6.45
CA VAL A 58 -0.48 7.30 6.16
C VAL A 58 -0.04 6.21 5.19
N ALA A 59 0.63 6.57 4.13
CA ALA A 59 1.26 5.65 3.19
C ALA A 59 2.58 6.20 2.67
N VAL A 60 3.47 5.31 2.26
CA VAL A 60 4.75 5.66 1.65
C VAL A 60 4.85 5.09 0.25
N VAL A 61 5.55 5.78 -0.63
CA VAL A 61 5.80 5.38 -2.02
C VAL A 61 7.27 5.61 -2.35
N ASP A 62 7.85 4.67 -3.07
CA ASP A 62 9.16 4.78 -3.71
C ASP A 62 9.07 4.19 -5.12
N ALA A 63 8.84 5.04 -6.10
CA ALA A 63 8.67 4.65 -7.49
C ALA A 63 9.30 5.68 -8.43
N ASP A 64 9.92 5.19 -9.49
CA ASP A 64 10.57 6.02 -10.52
C ASP A 64 11.59 7.03 -9.95
N GLY A 65 12.32 6.63 -8.90
CA GLY A 65 13.32 7.47 -8.23
C GLY A 65 12.76 8.57 -7.34
N ASP A 66 11.46 8.56 -7.07
CA ASP A 66 10.78 9.51 -6.21
C ASP A 66 10.24 8.81 -4.96
N ARG A 67 10.76 9.19 -3.80
CA ARG A 67 10.45 8.61 -2.49
C ARG A 67 9.75 9.64 -1.62
N PHE A 68 8.52 9.38 -1.22
CA PHE A 68 7.72 10.35 -0.47
C PHE A 68 6.67 9.68 0.42
N VAL A 69 6.20 10.43 1.41
CA VAL A 69 5.07 10.05 2.26
C VAL A 69 3.80 10.77 1.82
N MET A 70 2.68 10.09 1.98
CA MET A 70 1.34 10.66 1.81
C MET A 70 0.59 10.55 3.14
N ILE A 71 0.36 11.67 3.79
CA ILE A 71 -0.47 11.77 5.00
C ILE A 71 -1.78 12.48 4.62
N ASP A 72 -2.90 11.87 4.96
CA ASP A 72 -4.24 12.33 4.59
C ASP A 72 -4.39 12.64 3.08
N PRO A 73 -3.94 11.75 2.18
CA PRO A 73 -3.94 12.03 0.75
C PRO A 73 -5.35 12.08 0.16
N ALA A 74 -5.50 12.95 -0.85
CA ALA A 74 -6.69 13.01 -1.70
C ALA A 74 -6.27 13.12 -3.18
N ILE A 75 -6.95 12.38 -4.06
CA ILE A 75 -6.81 12.54 -5.50
C ILE A 75 -7.68 13.72 -5.92
N VAL A 76 -7.07 14.78 -6.47
CA VAL A 76 -7.77 16.00 -6.89
C VAL A 76 -7.97 16.08 -8.40
N GLU A 77 -7.15 15.37 -9.19
CA GLU A 77 -7.34 15.20 -10.63
C GLU A 77 -6.99 13.76 -11.02
N ALA A 78 -7.74 13.21 -11.96
CA ALA A 78 -7.47 11.90 -12.54
C ALA A 78 -7.85 11.90 -14.01
N GLU A 79 -6.96 11.43 -14.89
CA GLU A 79 -7.14 11.45 -16.34
C GLU A 79 -6.58 10.19 -16.97
N GLY A 80 -7.15 9.85 -18.13
CA GLY A 80 -6.70 8.73 -18.95
C GLY A 80 -7.05 7.39 -18.36
N SER A 81 -6.51 6.35 -18.97
CA SER A 81 -6.73 4.96 -18.57
C SER A 81 -5.55 4.11 -18.98
N SER A 82 -5.09 3.29 -18.07
CA SER A 82 -3.99 2.34 -18.26
C SER A 82 -4.32 1.03 -17.57
N THR A 83 -4.06 -0.10 -18.25
CA THR A 83 -4.22 -1.43 -17.69
C THR A 83 -2.86 -2.07 -17.52
N ALA A 84 -2.54 -2.51 -16.31
CA ALA A 84 -1.29 -3.20 -16.02
C ALA A 84 -1.48 -4.20 -14.88
N GLU A 85 -0.59 -5.18 -14.81
CA GLU A 85 -0.58 -6.16 -13.74
C GLU A 85 -0.20 -5.52 -12.40
N GLU A 86 -0.99 -5.80 -11.38
CA GLU A 86 -0.72 -5.41 -9.99
C GLU A 86 -0.60 -6.63 -9.09
N GLY A 87 0.20 -6.48 -8.06
CA GLY A 87 0.28 -7.35 -6.92
C GLY A 87 0.24 -6.52 -5.64
N CYS A 88 0.28 -7.16 -4.49
CA CYS A 88 0.22 -6.48 -3.20
C CYS A 88 1.04 -7.26 -2.17
N LEU A 89 1.81 -6.56 -1.34
CA LEU A 89 2.57 -7.18 -0.26
C LEU A 89 1.67 -7.95 0.74
N SER A 90 0.42 -7.52 0.89
CA SER A 90 -0.59 -8.19 1.74
C SER A 90 -1.26 -9.40 1.06
N ILE A 91 -1.01 -9.62 -0.23
CA ILE A 91 -1.56 -10.74 -1.01
C ILE A 91 -0.42 -11.36 -1.83
N PRO A 92 0.58 -11.98 -1.18
CA PRO A 92 1.73 -12.55 -1.87
C PRO A 92 1.35 -13.54 -2.97
N ASP A 93 2.09 -13.52 -4.09
CA ASP A 93 1.98 -14.46 -5.22
C ASP A 93 0.64 -14.43 -5.97
N ILE A 94 -0.17 -13.43 -5.73
CA ILE A 94 -1.43 -13.18 -6.43
C ILE A 94 -1.29 -11.90 -7.24
N TYR A 95 -1.62 -11.98 -8.54
CA TYR A 95 -1.50 -10.86 -9.49
C TYR A 95 -2.73 -10.78 -10.38
N GLY A 96 -3.03 -9.61 -10.87
CA GLY A 96 -4.12 -9.39 -11.83
C GLY A 96 -4.02 -8.05 -12.52
N ASP A 97 -4.60 -7.96 -13.70
CA ASP A 97 -4.62 -6.74 -14.49
C ASP A 97 -5.67 -5.78 -13.96
N VAL A 98 -5.21 -4.58 -13.58
CA VAL A 98 -6.06 -3.52 -13.04
C VAL A 98 -6.02 -2.31 -13.96
N THR A 99 -7.19 -1.79 -14.30
CA THR A 99 -7.33 -0.55 -15.06
C THR A 99 -7.46 0.62 -14.08
N ARG A 100 -6.59 1.62 -14.28
CA ARG A 100 -6.56 2.84 -13.45
C ARG A 100 -6.36 4.07 -14.32
N PRO A 101 -6.72 5.27 -13.83
CA PRO A 101 -6.25 6.51 -14.41
C PRO A 101 -4.75 6.49 -14.65
N GLU A 102 -4.32 6.93 -15.83
CA GLU A 102 -2.91 7.00 -16.23
C GLU A 102 -2.17 8.13 -15.52
N ARG A 103 -2.86 9.24 -15.31
CA ARG A 103 -2.35 10.44 -14.64
C ARG A 103 -3.23 10.77 -13.44
N VAL A 104 -2.60 11.08 -12.32
CA VAL A 104 -3.27 11.62 -11.13
C VAL A 104 -2.53 12.83 -10.60
N VAL A 105 -3.28 13.71 -9.96
CA VAL A 105 -2.73 14.77 -9.11
C VAL A 105 -3.28 14.55 -7.71
N ILE A 106 -2.41 14.54 -6.72
CA ILE A 106 -2.78 14.39 -5.33
C ILE A 106 -2.43 15.63 -4.51
N GLU A 107 -3.13 15.81 -3.43
CA GLU A 107 -2.77 16.69 -2.32
C GLU A 107 -2.63 15.83 -1.07
N ALA A 108 -1.58 16.05 -0.29
CA ALA A 108 -1.29 15.33 0.93
C ALA A 108 -0.44 16.20 1.88
N LEU A 109 -0.20 15.70 3.10
CA LEU A 109 0.78 16.26 4.00
C LEU A 109 2.06 15.42 3.96
N ASP A 110 3.20 16.08 4.12
CA ASP A 110 4.48 15.41 4.33
C ASP A 110 4.72 15.14 5.84
N GLN A 111 5.88 14.58 6.18
CA GLN A 111 6.23 14.24 7.57
C GLN A 111 6.40 15.45 8.50
N ASP A 112 6.50 16.65 7.93
CA ASP A 112 6.56 17.91 8.68
C ASP A 112 5.17 18.56 8.84
N GLY A 113 4.13 17.90 8.31
CA GLY A 113 2.77 18.41 8.31
C GLY A 113 2.51 19.50 7.27
N ILE A 114 3.41 19.63 6.29
CA ILE A 114 3.31 20.63 5.22
C ILE A 114 2.52 20.03 4.06
N ARG A 115 1.50 20.75 3.60
CA ARG A 115 0.69 20.35 2.45
C ARG A 115 1.50 20.50 1.17
N TYR A 116 1.42 19.48 0.32
CA TYR A 116 2.01 19.50 -1.01
C TYR A 116 1.02 19.00 -2.05
N ARG A 117 1.29 19.34 -3.31
CA ARG A 117 0.57 18.86 -4.49
C ARG A 117 1.56 18.14 -5.38
N LYS A 118 1.21 16.96 -5.85
CA LYS A 118 2.08 16.13 -6.70
C LYS A 118 1.30 15.56 -7.87
N GLU A 119 1.86 15.72 -9.05
CA GLU A 119 1.41 15.06 -10.27
C GLU A 119 2.22 13.78 -10.49
N ALA A 120 1.57 12.72 -10.95
CA ALA A 120 2.22 11.46 -11.29
C ALA A 120 1.55 10.78 -12.48
N THR A 121 2.36 10.04 -13.23
CA THR A 121 1.93 9.18 -14.35
C THR A 121 2.58 7.80 -14.20
N GLY A 122 2.16 6.84 -15.02
CA GLY A 122 2.79 5.51 -15.09
C GLY A 122 2.79 4.75 -13.76
N LEU A 123 3.91 4.11 -13.44
CA LEU A 123 4.06 3.29 -12.23
C LEU A 123 3.83 4.09 -10.95
N LYS A 124 4.34 5.32 -10.88
CA LYS A 124 4.15 6.20 -9.73
C LYS A 124 2.67 6.50 -9.48
N ALA A 125 1.92 6.86 -10.53
CA ALA A 125 0.48 7.08 -10.43
C ALA A 125 -0.27 5.84 -9.97
N ARG A 126 0.12 4.67 -10.46
CA ARG A 126 -0.46 3.38 -10.08
C ARG A 126 -0.19 3.06 -8.61
N ALA A 127 1.05 3.22 -8.15
CA ALA A 127 1.44 3.01 -6.77
C ALA A 127 0.68 3.94 -5.82
N ILE A 128 0.58 5.22 -6.13
CA ILE A 128 -0.20 6.20 -5.36
C ILE A 128 -1.65 5.74 -5.20
N GLN A 129 -2.30 5.37 -6.29
CA GLN A 129 -3.70 4.95 -6.28
C GLN A 129 -3.90 3.64 -5.50
N HIS A 130 -2.97 2.70 -5.64
CA HIS A 130 -2.99 1.44 -4.90
C HIS A 130 -2.92 1.69 -3.38
N GLU A 131 -2.02 2.57 -2.94
CA GLU A 131 -1.87 2.89 -1.51
C GLU A 131 -3.05 3.70 -0.96
N ILE A 132 -3.62 4.63 -1.73
CA ILE A 132 -4.84 5.35 -1.33
C ILE A 132 -6.02 4.38 -1.20
N ASP A 133 -6.15 3.42 -2.12
CA ASP A 133 -7.15 2.35 -1.99
C ASP A 133 -7.03 1.62 -0.65
N HIS A 134 -5.82 1.24 -0.24
CA HIS A 134 -5.60 0.61 1.07
C HIS A 134 -6.15 1.47 2.21
N LEU A 135 -5.93 2.78 2.18
CA LEU A 135 -6.43 3.70 3.20
C LEU A 135 -7.96 3.76 3.24
N ASP A 136 -8.62 3.42 2.14
CA ASP A 136 -10.08 3.34 2.01
C ASP A 136 -10.64 1.91 2.21
N GLY A 137 -9.79 0.95 2.57
CA GLY A 137 -10.18 -0.44 2.76
C GLY A 137 -10.42 -1.21 1.46
N ILE A 138 -9.86 -0.74 0.34
CA ILE A 138 -10.00 -1.32 -0.99
C ILE A 138 -8.71 -2.07 -1.35
N LEU A 139 -8.85 -3.28 -1.89
CA LEU A 139 -7.75 -4.09 -2.40
C LEU A 139 -7.79 -4.14 -3.92
N PHE A 140 -6.63 -4.38 -4.56
CA PHE A 140 -6.58 -4.45 -6.03
C PHE A 140 -7.50 -5.52 -6.60
N LEU A 141 -7.77 -6.60 -5.85
CA LEU A 141 -8.72 -7.65 -6.22
C LEU A 141 -10.14 -7.11 -6.47
N ASP A 142 -10.51 -6.02 -5.81
CA ASP A 142 -11.84 -5.41 -5.95
C ASP A 142 -12.05 -4.76 -7.33
N HIS A 143 -10.97 -4.45 -8.03
CA HIS A 143 -10.99 -3.92 -9.41
C HIS A 143 -11.07 -5.01 -10.48
N LEU A 144 -10.92 -6.27 -10.11
CA LEU A 144 -10.98 -7.39 -11.06
C LEU A 144 -12.43 -7.81 -11.35
N GLY A 145 -12.67 -8.37 -12.53
CA GLY A 145 -13.95 -8.97 -12.84
C GLY A 145 -14.29 -10.14 -11.88
N LEU A 146 -15.58 -10.36 -11.64
CA LEU A 146 -16.07 -11.33 -10.65
C LEU A 146 -15.48 -12.74 -10.82
N LEU A 147 -15.33 -13.21 -12.06
CA LEU A 147 -14.80 -14.54 -12.33
C LEU A 147 -13.31 -14.64 -11.94
N LYS A 148 -12.50 -13.70 -12.38
CA LYS A 148 -11.06 -13.65 -12.08
C LYS A 148 -10.82 -13.50 -10.59
N ARG A 149 -11.54 -12.58 -9.95
CA ARG A 149 -11.50 -12.37 -8.51
C ARG A 149 -11.85 -13.64 -7.74
N GLY A 150 -12.94 -14.31 -8.13
CA GLY A 150 -13.37 -15.56 -7.50
C GLY A 150 -12.33 -16.67 -7.61
N MET A 151 -11.70 -16.82 -8.76
CA MET A 151 -10.62 -17.79 -9.00
C MET A 151 -9.41 -17.51 -8.08
N LEU A 152 -8.97 -16.27 -8.00
CA LEU A 152 -7.82 -15.86 -7.19
C LEU A 152 -8.10 -16.01 -5.68
N LEU A 153 -9.30 -15.66 -5.22
CA LEU A 153 -9.71 -15.88 -3.83
C LEU A 153 -9.78 -17.36 -3.47
N SER A 154 -10.28 -18.20 -4.36
CA SER A 154 -10.31 -19.67 -4.16
C SER A 154 -8.90 -20.25 -4.06
N ARG A 155 -7.98 -19.80 -4.91
CA ARG A 155 -6.57 -20.17 -4.86
C ARG A 155 -5.94 -19.73 -3.52
N TRP A 156 -6.15 -18.49 -3.11
CA TRP A 156 -5.66 -17.96 -1.85
C TRP A 156 -6.12 -18.80 -0.65
N ARG A 157 -7.43 -19.08 -0.55
CA ARG A 157 -7.99 -19.89 0.55
C ARG A 157 -7.41 -21.29 0.60
N ARG A 158 -7.18 -21.91 -0.56
CA ARG A 158 -6.59 -23.23 -0.65
C ARG A 158 -5.14 -23.25 -0.21
N GLU A 159 -4.35 -22.25 -0.60
CA GLU A 159 -2.93 -22.13 -0.27
C GLU A 159 -2.70 -21.75 1.20
N HIS A 160 -3.67 -21.08 1.83
CA HIS A 160 -3.57 -20.55 3.20
C HIS A 160 -4.54 -21.22 4.19
N LYS A 161 -5.09 -22.37 3.87
CA LYS A 161 -6.10 -23.08 4.69
C LYS A 161 -5.58 -23.48 6.07
N ASP A 162 -4.29 -23.69 6.21
CA ASP A 162 -3.64 -24.15 7.45
C ASP A 162 -2.95 -23.00 8.21
N ASP A 163 -3.05 -21.79 7.72
CA ASP A 163 -2.44 -20.62 8.38
C ASP A 163 -3.17 -20.27 9.66
N THR A 164 -2.40 -19.96 10.70
CA THR A 164 -2.92 -19.46 11.97
C THR A 164 -2.68 -17.95 12.07
N GLY A 165 -3.73 -17.15 11.87
CA GLY A 165 -3.64 -15.70 11.90
C GLY A 165 -3.40 -15.07 10.52
N TYR A 166 -3.21 -13.75 10.50
CA TYR A 166 -3.18 -12.95 9.28
C TYR A 166 -1.91 -12.11 9.14
N THR A 167 -0.85 -12.43 9.87
CA THR A 167 0.38 -11.64 9.85
C THR A 167 1.57 -12.42 9.32
N LYS A 168 2.48 -11.71 8.66
CA LYS A 168 3.75 -12.23 8.15
C LYS A 168 4.88 -11.34 8.64
N GLU A 169 5.85 -11.95 9.33
CA GLU A 169 7.08 -11.28 9.75
C GLU A 169 7.95 -10.92 8.54
N ILE A 170 8.45 -9.68 8.52
CA ILE A 170 9.41 -9.22 7.53
C ILE A 170 10.79 -9.30 8.16
N GLN A 171 11.69 -9.99 7.47
CA GLN A 171 13.08 -10.12 7.89
C GLN A 171 13.94 -9.07 7.18
N ALA A 172 14.89 -8.50 7.91
CA ALA A 172 15.92 -7.66 7.30
C ALA A 172 16.64 -8.46 6.20
N ALA A 173 16.91 -7.82 5.07
CA ALA A 173 17.72 -8.45 4.04
C ALA A 173 19.05 -8.84 4.67
N SER A 174 19.36 -10.15 4.67
CA SER A 174 20.67 -10.62 5.09
C SER A 174 21.71 -9.93 4.23
N ALA A 175 22.67 -9.23 4.85
CA ALA A 175 23.81 -8.70 4.14
C ALA A 175 24.44 -9.88 3.38
N ARG A 176 24.46 -9.81 2.05
CA ARG A 176 25.23 -10.77 1.27
C ARG A 176 26.68 -10.55 1.67
N SER A 177 27.25 -11.52 2.39
CA SER A 177 28.69 -11.59 2.53
C SER A 177 29.26 -11.75 1.12
N GLU A 178 30.01 -10.75 0.68
CA GLU A 178 30.87 -10.86 -0.49
C GLU A 178 31.95 -11.93 -0.26
#